data_c3d9c8985887f99a325b45076efe4602
#
_entry.id   c3d9c8985887f99a325b45076efe4602
#
_cell.length_a   1.000
_cell.length_b   1.000
_cell.length_c   1.000
_cell.angle_alpha   90.00
_cell.angle_beta   90.00
_cell.angle_gamma   90.00
#
_symmetry.space_group_name_H-M   'P 1'
#
loop_
_entity.id
_entity.type
_entity.pdbx_description
1 polymer ?
#
loop_
_entity_poly.entity_id
_entity_poly.type
_entity_poly.pdbx_seq_one_letter_code
_entity_poly.pdbx_strand_id
1 'polypeptide(L)'
;MANEVYANGMEIACKAAAGKSVAAFPDTCLTPPPPPAGPIPVPYPNTAYASDTTKGTTTVMISGQEVMMKDQSTFKKSTGDEAATRAQGMGVVTHIIQGEASFVAWSMDVKFEGANVDRHLDQMMHNEQCSPANTVPWIYQDATAFGNPTECEEDTRRMQQDCRGSTSTLVISNSPYEPNRWHHTNCSPQCKEAMSCILVPKGMDKEMCCAPDNTGHHMIENHWIQTGGNLNPNFTRVAGMPGGAYHGAPCVCVNPERSTGNHQQMHNVQGVYEESYMPGGARFDADQPNGGWTYGAAKKASLNAHDATFGSEQGEGRRCSEGCLEAQLDHFYGDDPNRPMEPPGSARGGQRIRQPLGAGRTEALSNWASTISGNH
;
A
#
# COMPACT_ATOMS: atom_id res chain seq x y z
N MET A 1 3.25 4.74 18.66
CA MET A 1 2.11 5.62 18.32
C MET A 1 2.33 6.08 16.89
N ALA A 2 1.30 6.12 16.07
CA ALA A 2 1.37 6.74 14.75
C ALA A 2 1.68 8.23 14.94
N ASN A 3 2.52 8.80 14.11
CA ASN A 3 2.88 10.22 14.19
C ASN A 3 2.08 11.09 13.23
N GLU A 4 1.26 10.49 12.38
CA GLU A 4 0.32 11.16 11.47
C GLU A 4 0.97 12.23 10.57
N VAL A 5 2.23 12.03 10.21
CA VAL A 5 2.98 12.89 9.29
C VAL A 5 3.40 12.06 8.09
N TYR A 6 2.92 12.43 6.91
CA TYR A 6 3.03 11.61 5.71
C TYR A 6 3.77 12.30 4.57
N ALA A 7 4.51 11.52 3.81
CA ALA A 7 5.11 11.91 2.53
C ALA A 7 4.68 10.90 1.46
N ASN A 8 4.02 11.37 0.40
CA ASN A 8 3.52 10.52 -0.71
C ASN A 8 2.59 9.38 -0.24
N GLY A 9 1.78 9.64 0.79
CA GLY A 9 0.84 8.66 1.36
C GLY A 9 1.46 7.62 2.28
N MET A 10 2.75 7.75 2.64
CA MET A 10 3.45 6.88 3.59
C MET A 10 3.90 7.68 4.80
N GLU A 11 3.77 7.13 6.00
CA GLU A 11 4.23 7.79 7.22
C GLU A 11 5.73 8.04 7.15
N ILE A 12 6.15 9.24 7.56
CA ILE A 12 7.56 9.60 7.59
C ILE A 12 8.24 8.85 8.73
N ALA A 13 9.32 8.17 8.42
CA ALA A 13 10.10 7.45 9.41
C ALA A 13 10.79 8.41 10.40
N CYS A 14 10.54 8.21 11.68
CA CYS A 14 11.12 9.01 12.73
C CYS A 14 11.35 8.17 13.99
N LYS A 15 12.18 8.66 14.88
CA LYS A 15 12.52 7.97 16.14
C LYS A 15 11.33 7.76 17.07
N ALA A 16 10.30 8.60 16.99
CA ALA A 16 9.08 8.47 17.77
C ALA A 16 8.10 7.41 17.21
N ALA A 17 8.31 6.98 15.97
CA ALA A 17 7.49 5.94 15.36
C ALA A 17 7.65 4.59 16.08
N ALA A 18 6.64 3.75 15.96
CA ALA A 18 6.69 2.37 16.44
C ALA A 18 7.30 1.41 15.39
N GLY A 19 7.93 1.97 14.34
CA GLY A 19 8.47 1.26 13.21
C GLY A 19 9.45 0.17 13.59
N LYS A 20 9.34 -0.95 12.89
CA LYS A 20 10.19 -2.10 13.03
C LYS A 20 10.56 -2.62 11.65
N SER A 21 11.82 -2.86 11.42
CA SER A 21 12.34 -3.47 10.21
C SER A 21 12.81 -4.89 10.50
N VAL A 22 12.44 -5.84 9.64
CA VAL A 22 12.90 -7.24 9.73
C VAL A 22 13.55 -7.62 8.42
N ALA A 23 14.79 -8.11 8.50
CA ALA A 23 15.51 -8.56 7.31
C ALA A 23 14.80 -9.77 6.69
N ALA A 24 14.30 -9.62 5.49
CA ALA A 24 13.66 -10.70 4.74
C ALA A 24 14.67 -11.65 4.10
N PHE A 25 15.81 -11.13 3.71
CA PHE A 25 16.99 -11.92 3.44
C PHE A 25 17.77 -11.99 4.74
N PRO A 26 17.75 -13.14 5.42
CA PRO A 26 18.54 -13.28 6.64
C PRO A 26 20.01 -13.05 6.32
N ASP A 27 20.66 -12.21 7.12
CA ASP A 27 22.10 -12.08 7.08
C ASP A 27 22.72 -13.44 7.43
N THR A 28 23.49 -13.99 6.53
CA THR A 28 24.12 -15.29 6.75
C THR A 28 25.41 -15.07 7.54
N CYS A 29 25.44 -15.54 8.77
CA CYS A 29 26.56 -15.38 9.67
C CYS A 29 27.20 -16.73 10.05
N LEU A 30 28.54 -16.71 10.21
CA LEU A 30 29.30 -17.86 10.63
C LEU A 30 29.06 -18.13 12.10
N THR A 31 28.39 -19.22 12.38
CA THR A 31 27.98 -19.63 13.72
C THR A 31 28.78 -20.84 14.19
N PRO A 32 29.30 -20.86 15.45
CA PRO A 32 30.06 -21.97 15.95
C PRO A 32 29.17 -23.20 16.13
N PRO A 33 29.49 -24.34 15.51
CA PRO A 33 28.90 -25.64 15.85
C PRO A 33 29.63 -26.26 17.04
N PRO A 34 29.05 -27.28 17.69
CA PRO A 34 29.81 -28.08 18.63
C PRO A 34 31.04 -28.72 17.97
N PRO A 35 32.17 -28.82 18.66
CA PRO A 35 33.36 -29.46 18.15
C PRO A 35 33.07 -30.91 17.69
N PRO A 36 33.72 -31.43 16.65
CA PRO A 36 34.91 -30.89 15.98
C PRO A 36 34.65 -30.14 14.67
N ALA A 37 33.40 -29.80 14.33
CA ALA A 37 33.10 -29.14 13.07
C ALA A 37 33.52 -27.66 13.11
N GLY A 38 33.88 -27.06 11.97
CA GLY A 38 34.16 -25.63 11.84
C GLY A 38 32.90 -24.76 11.80
N PRO A 39 33.01 -23.42 11.73
CA PRO A 39 31.85 -22.55 11.70
C PRO A 39 30.96 -22.83 10.47
N ILE A 40 29.67 -22.83 10.69
CA ILE A 40 28.67 -23.03 9.63
C ILE A 40 27.94 -21.74 9.31
N PRO A 41 27.59 -21.46 8.05
CA PRO A 41 26.78 -20.34 7.70
C PRO A 41 25.31 -20.58 8.11
N VAL A 42 24.79 -19.72 9.00
CA VAL A 42 23.39 -19.77 9.46
C VAL A 42 22.72 -18.46 9.11
N PRO A 43 21.55 -18.49 8.46
CA PRO A 43 20.79 -17.27 8.14
C PRO A 43 20.04 -16.76 9.38
N TYR A 44 20.14 -15.46 9.67
CA TYR A 44 19.48 -14.81 10.80
C TYR A 44 18.50 -13.73 10.33
N PRO A 45 17.22 -13.76 10.78
CA PRO A 45 16.24 -12.72 10.48
C PRO A 45 16.43 -11.54 11.45
N ASN A 46 17.38 -10.68 11.16
CA ASN A 46 17.68 -9.52 12.00
C ASN A 46 16.52 -8.53 12.07
N THR A 47 16.41 -7.86 13.20
CA THR A 47 15.38 -6.88 13.48
C THR A 47 15.99 -5.56 13.95
N ALA A 48 15.53 -4.43 13.41
CA ALA A 48 15.87 -3.09 13.83
C ALA A 48 14.62 -2.28 14.18
N TYR A 49 14.73 -1.31 15.06
CA TYR A 49 13.61 -0.52 15.56
C TYR A 49 13.84 0.98 15.35
N ALA A 50 12.76 1.70 15.01
CA ALA A 50 12.77 3.15 14.82
C ALA A 50 13.25 3.91 16.09
N SER A 51 13.01 3.37 17.28
CA SER A 51 13.53 3.92 18.53
C SER A 51 15.06 4.02 18.58
N ASP A 52 15.76 3.24 17.77
CA ASP A 52 17.23 3.25 17.66
C ASP A 52 17.73 4.22 16.57
N THR A 53 16.87 5.10 16.03
CA THR A 53 17.26 6.12 15.05
C THR A 53 18.40 6.99 15.56
N THR A 54 19.35 7.24 14.70
CA THR A 54 20.49 8.14 14.92
C THR A 54 20.83 8.90 13.64
N LYS A 55 21.53 10.03 13.78
CA LYS A 55 21.89 10.92 12.66
C LYS A 55 20.66 11.45 11.90
N GLY A 56 19.53 11.60 12.56
CA GLY A 56 18.31 12.20 12.00
C GLY A 56 18.39 13.71 11.91
N THR A 57 17.25 14.34 11.62
CA THR A 57 17.11 15.81 11.58
C THR A 57 17.49 16.47 12.90
N THR A 58 17.99 17.71 12.82
CA THR A 58 18.42 18.49 13.98
C THR A 58 17.42 19.56 14.37
N THR A 59 16.69 20.11 13.43
CA THR A 59 15.76 21.23 13.61
C THR A 59 14.30 20.86 13.36
N VAL A 60 14.07 19.91 12.45
CA VAL A 60 12.73 19.40 12.16
C VAL A 60 12.47 18.18 13.01
N MET A 61 11.42 18.20 13.81
CA MET A 61 11.08 17.11 14.72
C MET A 61 9.64 16.66 14.49
N ILE A 62 9.42 15.36 14.56
CA ILE A 62 8.08 14.75 14.62
C ILE A 62 7.90 14.16 16.01
N SER A 63 6.82 14.54 16.69
CA SER A 63 6.56 14.17 18.10
C SER A 63 7.77 14.44 19.03
N GLY A 64 8.52 15.52 18.74
CA GLY A 64 9.68 15.92 19.52
C GLY A 64 10.93 15.04 19.34
N GLN A 65 10.98 14.22 18.32
CA GLN A 65 12.10 13.33 18.00
C GLN A 65 12.60 13.55 16.57
N GLU A 66 13.85 13.17 16.34
CA GLU A 66 14.52 13.26 15.04
C GLU A 66 13.83 12.43 13.95
N VAL A 67 13.85 12.94 12.72
CA VAL A 67 13.27 12.34 11.52
C VAL A 67 14.38 11.72 10.68
N MET A 68 14.09 10.62 10.03
CA MET A 68 15.05 9.92 9.17
C MET A 68 15.15 10.55 7.78
N MET A 69 16.37 10.62 7.28
CA MET A 69 16.70 11.26 6.01
C MET A 69 17.64 10.37 5.18
N LYS A 70 17.41 10.44 3.88
CA LYS A 70 18.21 9.78 2.84
C LYS A 70 19.71 9.89 3.07
N ASP A 71 20.41 8.75 2.98
CA ASP A 71 21.87 8.61 3.04
C ASP A 71 22.55 9.21 4.29
N GLN A 72 21.75 9.55 5.34
CA GLN A 72 22.27 10.15 6.56
C GLN A 72 21.87 9.37 7.80
N SER A 73 20.58 9.06 7.92
CA SER A 73 20.02 8.46 9.11
C SER A 73 20.11 6.95 9.09
N THR A 74 20.33 6.35 10.26
CA THR A 74 20.39 4.90 10.42
C THR A 74 19.67 4.48 11.70
N PHE A 75 19.23 3.24 11.78
CA PHE A 75 18.96 2.59 13.04
C PHE A 75 20.28 2.04 13.58
N LYS A 76 20.61 2.40 14.80
CA LYS A 76 21.92 2.17 15.41
C LYS A 76 22.35 0.71 15.46
N LYS A 77 21.38 -0.20 15.47
CA LYS A 77 21.66 -1.64 15.55
C LYS A 77 20.55 -2.47 14.91
N SER A 78 20.96 -3.61 14.39
CA SER A 78 20.11 -4.71 13.97
C SER A 78 20.40 -5.92 14.87
N THR A 79 19.39 -6.58 15.39
CA THR A 79 19.51 -7.67 16.36
C THR A 79 18.88 -8.95 15.84
N GLY A 80 19.45 -10.11 16.21
CA GLY A 80 18.96 -11.43 15.78
C GLY A 80 20.07 -12.41 15.44
N ASP A 81 21.29 -11.94 15.19
CA ASP A 81 22.47 -12.70 14.78
C ASP A 81 23.52 -12.86 15.89
N GLU A 82 23.11 -12.69 17.14
CA GLU A 82 23.99 -12.73 18.32
C GLU A 82 24.66 -14.10 18.56
N ALA A 83 24.08 -15.15 18.00
CA ALA A 83 24.68 -16.50 18.07
C ALA A 83 25.94 -16.62 17.20
N ALA A 84 26.09 -15.78 16.17
CA ALA A 84 27.31 -15.66 15.40
C ALA A 84 28.36 -14.87 16.20
N THR A 85 29.61 -15.28 16.11
CA THR A 85 30.66 -14.68 16.94
C THR A 85 31.74 -14.00 16.10
N ARG A 86 32.35 -12.95 16.66
CA ARG A 86 33.50 -12.27 16.04
C ARG A 86 34.67 -13.23 15.78
N ALA A 87 34.89 -14.20 16.65
CA ALA A 87 35.96 -15.17 16.53
C ALA A 87 35.77 -16.14 15.33
N GLN A 88 34.57 -16.25 14.79
CA GLN A 88 34.24 -17.12 13.66
C GLN A 88 34.07 -16.38 12.34
N GLY A 89 34.23 -15.04 12.32
CA GLY A 89 34.18 -14.23 11.11
C GLY A 89 32.87 -13.47 10.90
N MET A 90 31.88 -13.60 11.80
CA MET A 90 30.61 -12.85 11.77
C MET A 90 29.78 -13.08 10.49
N GLY A 91 29.27 -12.07 9.83
CA GLY A 91 28.59 -12.18 8.55
C GLY A 91 29.51 -12.70 7.44
N VAL A 92 29.05 -13.63 6.62
CA VAL A 92 29.85 -14.24 5.54
C VAL A 92 30.32 -13.18 4.54
N VAL A 93 29.51 -12.16 4.29
CA VAL A 93 29.80 -11.07 3.32
C VAL A 93 30.20 -9.78 4.03
N THR A 94 29.45 -9.42 5.07
CA THR A 94 29.58 -8.12 5.75
C THR A 94 30.67 -8.12 6.82
N HIS A 95 31.01 -9.27 7.39
CA HIS A 95 31.86 -9.43 8.58
C HIS A 95 31.38 -8.63 9.77
N ILE A 96 30.08 -8.40 9.88
CA ILE A 96 29.41 -7.62 10.93
C ILE A 96 28.32 -8.48 11.55
N ILE A 97 28.08 -8.28 12.85
CA ILE A 97 26.88 -8.69 13.59
C ILE A 97 26.38 -7.49 14.35
N GLN A 98 25.06 -7.33 14.48
CA GLN A 98 24.43 -6.21 15.17
C GLN A 98 24.81 -4.83 14.59
N GLY A 99 25.03 -4.76 13.28
CA GLY A 99 25.35 -3.52 12.57
C GLY A 99 24.17 -2.58 12.41
N GLU A 100 24.42 -1.44 11.81
CA GLU A 100 23.38 -0.44 11.51
C GLU A 100 22.38 -0.97 10.47
N ALA A 101 21.14 -0.45 10.50
CA ALA A 101 20.18 -0.61 9.43
C ALA A 101 19.84 0.76 8.85
N SER A 102 19.79 0.85 7.52
CA SER A 102 19.56 2.11 6.78
C SER A 102 18.54 1.94 5.67
N PHE A 103 17.83 3.03 5.36
CA PHE A 103 16.94 3.07 4.21
C PHE A 103 17.73 3.13 2.90
N VAL A 104 17.23 2.44 1.88
CA VAL A 104 17.74 2.47 0.49
C VAL A 104 16.71 3.01 -0.49
N ALA A 105 15.53 3.39 0.01
CA ALA A 105 14.48 4.10 -0.70
C ALA A 105 13.96 5.23 0.19
N TRP A 106 13.39 6.27 -0.41
CA TRP A 106 12.96 7.51 0.26
C TRP A 106 11.92 8.24 -0.58
N SER A 107 11.34 9.30 -0.02
CA SER A 107 10.49 10.21 -0.78
C SER A 107 11.26 10.88 -1.93
N MET A 108 10.64 11.00 -3.09
CA MET A 108 11.28 11.61 -4.27
C MET A 108 11.26 13.14 -4.25
N ASP A 109 10.33 13.73 -3.53
CA ASP A 109 10.01 15.18 -3.58
C ASP A 109 9.89 15.85 -2.21
N VAL A 110 9.62 15.10 -1.13
CA VAL A 110 9.54 15.66 0.23
C VAL A 110 10.92 15.66 0.87
N LYS A 111 11.36 16.83 1.35
CA LYS A 111 12.67 17.02 1.95
C LYS A 111 12.59 17.75 3.28
N PHE A 112 13.37 17.29 4.25
CA PHE A 112 13.67 18.01 5.48
C PHE A 112 15.15 18.32 5.54
N GLU A 113 15.51 19.51 5.98
CA GLU A 113 16.90 19.97 6.06
C GLU A 113 17.72 19.76 4.77
N GLY A 114 17.04 19.77 3.60
CA GLY A 114 17.63 19.61 2.28
C GLY A 114 17.77 18.16 1.77
N ALA A 115 17.59 17.16 2.63
CA ALA A 115 17.60 15.74 2.27
C ALA A 115 16.18 15.16 2.15
N ASN A 116 16.01 14.18 1.28
CA ASN A 116 14.74 13.48 1.13
C ASN A 116 14.42 12.69 2.42
N VAL A 117 13.15 12.63 2.79
CA VAL A 117 12.74 11.90 3.99
C VAL A 117 12.53 10.42 3.68
N ASP A 118 12.94 9.58 4.62
CA ASP A 118 12.67 8.15 4.60
C ASP A 118 11.24 7.90 5.12
N ARG A 119 10.60 6.84 4.61
CA ARG A 119 9.18 6.59 4.90
C ARG A 119 8.96 5.16 5.36
N HIS A 120 7.89 4.96 6.09
CA HIS A 120 7.35 3.63 6.33
C HIS A 120 7.15 2.90 4.99
N LEU A 121 7.47 1.62 4.93
CA LEU A 121 7.48 0.75 3.75
C LEU A 121 8.64 1.00 2.74
N ASP A 122 9.43 2.03 2.90
CA ASP A 122 10.66 2.14 2.11
C ASP A 122 11.63 0.99 2.46
N GLN A 123 12.32 0.47 1.47
CA GLN A 123 13.23 -0.65 1.65
C GLN A 123 14.43 -0.28 2.50
N MET A 124 14.90 -1.24 3.29
CA MET A 124 16.06 -1.07 4.18
C MET A 124 17.11 -2.15 3.95
N MET A 125 18.34 -1.85 4.35
CA MET A 125 19.45 -2.81 4.51
C MET A 125 19.78 -2.95 6.00
N HIS A 126 20.07 -4.17 6.39
CA HIS A 126 20.60 -4.48 7.72
C HIS A 126 22.09 -4.86 7.63
N ASN A 127 22.83 -4.59 8.73
CA ASN A 127 24.26 -4.87 8.82
C ASN A 127 25.09 -4.22 7.71
N GLU A 128 24.75 -2.96 7.38
CA GLU A 128 25.45 -2.00 6.53
C GLU A 128 25.67 -2.33 5.05
N GLN A 129 25.61 -3.55 4.58
CA GLN A 129 26.04 -3.80 3.20
C GLN A 129 25.44 -5.03 2.52
N CYS A 130 24.16 -5.26 2.59
CA CYS A 130 23.53 -6.18 1.66
C CYS A 130 22.91 -5.40 0.49
N SER A 131 23.59 -5.35 -0.65
CA SER A 131 22.95 -4.91 -1.90
C SER A 131 22.49 -6.15 -2.67
N PRO A 132 21.23 -6.27 -3.07
CA PRO A 132 20.12 -5.33 -2.89
C PRO A 132 19.58 -5.29 -1.45
N ALA A 133 18.73 -4.29 -1.14
CA ALA A 133 18.06 -4.18 0.15
C ALA A 133 17.52 -5.51 0.66
N ASN A 134 17.73 -5.79 1.94
CA ASN A 134 17.37 -7.07 2.54
C ASN A 134 16.12 -7.03 3.43
N THR A 135 15.32 -5.98 3.29
CA THR A 135 14.00 -5.91 3.91
C THR A 135 12.91 -5.89 2.86
N VAL A 136 11.78 -6.46 3.24
CA VAL A 136 10.52 -6.27 2.51
C VAL A 136 9.82 -5.07 3.10
N PRO A 137 9.06 -4.32 2.32
CA PRO A 137 8.04 -3.44 2.87
C PRO A 137 7.08 -4.29 3.72
N TRP A 138 7.17 -4.13 5.04
CA TRP A 138 6.38 -4.93 5.98
C TRP A 138 5.27 -4.06 6.54
N ILE A 139 4.09 -4.19 5.97
CA ILE A 139 2.91 -3.40 6.31
C ILE A 139 2.39 -3.60 7.75
N TYR A 140 2.91 -4.58 8.47
CA TYR A 140 2.26 -5.11 9.66
C TYR A 140 2.73 -4.52 10.98
N GLN A 141 3.65 -3.57 10.98
CA GLN A 141 4.36 -3.23 12.22
C GLN A 141 4.40 -1.74 12.56
N ASP A 142 3.83 -0.91 11.71
CA ASP A 142 3.62 0.51 11.98
C ASP A 142 2.30 0.95 11.36
N ALA A 143 1.89 2.20 11.57
CA ALA A 143 0.71 2.73 10.93
C ALA A 143 0.80 2.57 9.41
N THR A 144 -0.27 2.08 8.80
CA THR A 144 -0.33 1.92 7.35
C THR A 144 -0.22 3.28 6.67
N ALA A 145 0.16 3.29 5.39
CA ALA A 145 0.29 4.50 4.57
C ALA A 145 -0.95 5.41 4.57
N PHE A 146 -2.09 4.89 4.96
CA PHE A 146 -3.37 5.59 5.03
C PHE A 146 -3.83 5.82 6.47
N GLY A 147 -2.87 5.92 7.39
CA GLY A 147 -3.15 5.96 8.80
C GLY A 147 -3.51 4.58 9.37
N ASN A 148 -3.68 4.51 10.67
CA ASN A 148 -4.33 3.39 11.34
C ASN A 148 -5.58 3.95 12.03
N PRO A 149 -6.63 4.30 11.25
CA PRO A 149 -7.85 4.82 11.84
C PRO A 149 -8.41 3.78 12.81
N THR A 150 -8.99 4.26 13.89
CA THR A 150 -9.60 3.40 14.92
C THR A 150 -10.60 2.43 14.33
N GLU A 151 -11.24 2.82 13.25
CA GLU A 151 -12.17 2.02 12.46
C GLU A 151 -11.51 0.78 11.83
N CYS A 152 -10.19 0.81 11.61
CA CYS A 152 -9.44 -0.29 10.99
C CYS A 152 -8.65 -1.16 11.98
N GLU A 153 -8.71 -0.89 13.28
CA GLU A 153 -7.89 -1.60 14.27
C GLU A 153 -8.10 -3.12 14.23
N GLU A 154 -9.34 -3.55 14.15
CA GLU A 154 -9.69 -4.98 14.08
C GLU A 154 -9.23 -5.62 12.77
N ASP A 155 -9.41 -4.95 11.63
CA ASP A 155 -8.98 -5.45 10.34
C ASP A 155 -7.46 -5.53 10.24
N THR A 156 -6.75 -4.54 10.77
CA THR A 156 -5.30 -4.54 10.86
C THR A 156 -4.80 -5.70 11.74
N ARG A 157 -5.41 -5.90 12.89
CA ARG A 157 -5.08 -6.99 13.79
C ARG A 157 -5.31 -8.35 13.13
N ARG A 158 -6.43 -8.51 12.43
CA ARG A 158 -6.77 -9.73 11.70
C ARG A 158 -5.76 -10.00 10.58
N MET A 159 -5.45 -8.99 9.77
CA MET A 159 -4.44 -9.13 8.72
C MET A 159 -3.10 -9.56 9.29
N GLN A 160 -2.63 -8.94 10.37
CA GLN A 160 -1.40 -9.32 11.06
C GLN A 160 -1.41 -10.79 11.52
N GLN A 161 -2.54 -11.28 11.99
CA GLN A 161 -2.70 -12.66 12.44
C GLN A 161 -2.71 -13.64 11.26
N ASP A 162 -3.53 -13.38 10.27
CA ASP A 162 -3.81 -14.32 9.17
C ASP A 162 -2.66 -14.38 8.16
N CYS A 163 -1.85 -13.33 8.08
CA CYS A 163 -0.70 -13.26 7.18
C CYS A 163 0.65 -13.66 7.83
N ARG A 164 0.67 -14.11 9.08
CA ARG A 164 1.93 -14.50 9.77
C ARG A 164 2.75 -15.57 9.05
N GLY A 165 2.11 -16.44 8.27
CA GLY A 165 2.78 -17.49 7.51
C GLY A 165 3.18 -17.11 6.10
N SER A 166 2.87 -15.89 5.68
CA SER A 166 3.27 -15.40 4.35
C SER A 166 4.76 -15.07 4.32
N THR A 167 5.31 -15.10 3.12
CA THR A 167 6.72 -14.83 2.87
C THR A 167 6.88 -13.77 1.80
N SER A 168 8.10 -13.30 1.62
CA SER A 168 8.42 -12.42 0.51
C SER A 168 9.50 -13.04 -0.35
N THR A 169 9.36 -12.89 -1.65
CA THR A 169 10.26 -13.46 -2.64
C THR A 169 10.75 -12.37 -3.56
N LEU A 170 12.07 -12.31 -3.79
CA LEU A 170 12.65 -11.41 -4.78
C LEU A 170 12.33 -11.93 -6.17
N VAL A 171 11.60 -11.15 -6.94
CA VAL A 171 11.34 -11.41 -8.35
C VAL A 171 12.35 -10.62 -9.18
N ILE A 172 13.22 -11.35 -9.87
CA ILE A 172 14.20 -10.76 -10.78
C ILE A 172 13.48 -10.45 -12.09
N SER A 173 13.43 -9.17 -12.45
CA SER A 173 12.88 -8.75 -13.73
C SER A 173 13.91 -8.95 -14.84
N ASN A 174 13.45 -9.56 -15.94
CA ASN A 174 14.25 -9.65 -17.17
C ASN A 174 14.09 -8.39 -18.05
N SER A 175 13.31 -7.41 -17.60
CA SER A 175 13.06 -6.16 -18.31
C SER A 175 14.04 -5.08 -17.83
N PRO A 176 14.73 -4.36 -18.75
CA PRO A 176 15.58 -3.25 -18.36
C PRO A 176 14.81 -2.05 -17.79
N TYR A 177 13.48 -2.06 -17.92
CA TYR A 177 12.58 -0.99 -17.48
C TYR A 177 11.87 -1.29 -16.17
N GLU A 178 11.98 -2.52 -15.66
CA GLU A 178 11.39 -2.93 -14.39
C GLU A 178 12.49 -3.33 -13.41
N PRO A 179 12.58 -2.67 -12.26
CA PRO A 179 13.54 -3.08 -11.23
C PRO A 179 13.18 -4.45 -10.66
N ASN A 180 14.17 -5.15 -10.12
CA ASN A 180 13.90 -6.30 -9.27
C ASN A 180 13.05 -5.84 -8.08
N ARG A 181 12.01 -6.60 -7.76
CA ARG A 181 11.07 -6.25 -6.71
C ARG A 181 10.81 -7.42 -5.78
N TRP A 182 10.60 -7.09 -4.52
CA TRP A 182 10.09 -8.05 -3.56
C TRP A 182 8.59 -8.20 -3.73
N HIS A 183 8.11 -9.43 -3.73
CA HIS A 183 6.69 -9.73 -3.80
C HIS A 183 6.26 -10.48 -2.55
N HIS A 184 5.16 -10.06 -1.96
CA HIS A 184 4.48 -10.79 -0.91
C HIS A 184 3.91 -12.09 -1.52
N THR A 185 4.28 -13.23 -0.97
CA THR A 185 3.97 -14.56 -1.54
C THR A 185 3.55 -15.53 -0.45
N ASN A 186 3.08 -16.71 -0.86
CA ASN A 186 2.65 -17.77 0.05
C ASN A 186 1.53 -17.34 1.01
N CYS A 187 0.67 -16.44 0.56
CA CYS A 187 -0.47 -16.01 1.37
C CYS A 187 -1.52 -17.12 1.44
N SER A 188 -1.96 -17.40 2.65
CA SER A 188 -3.15 -18.24 2.86
C SER A 188 -4.41 -17.57 2.28
N PRO A 189 -5.48 -18.32 2.02
CA PRO A 189 -6.77 -17.73 1.66
C PRO A 189 -7.25 -16.71 2.68
N GLN A 190 -7.07 -16.96 3.98
CA GLN A 190 -7.43 -16.06 5.07
C GLN A 190 -6.62 -14.77 5.04
N CYS A 191 -5.32 -14.85 4.73
CA CYS A 191 -4.48 -13.67 4.53
C CYS A 191 -4.97 -12.81 3.37
N LYS A 192 -5.28 -13.42 2.21
CA LYS A 192 -5.81 -12.71 1.05
C LYS A 192 -7.16 -12.04 1.35
N GLU A 193 -8.02 -12.70 2.10
CA GLU A 193 -9.29 -12.15 2.57
C GLU A 193 -9.07 -10.97 3.51
N ALA A 194 -8.22 -11.13 4.52
CA ALA A 194 -7.91 -10.04 5.47
C ALA A 194 -7.30 -8.82 4.77
N MET A 195 -6.48 -9.02 3.76
CA MET A 195 -5.88 -7.94 2.97
C MET A 195 -6.89 -7.17 2.12
N SER A 196 -8.08 -7.70 1.85
CA SER A 196 -9.10 -6.95 1.12
C SER A 196 -9.61 -5.72 1.87
N CYS A 197 -9.45 -5.68 3.20
CA CYS A 197 -9.85 -4.57 4.05
C CYS A 197 -8.74 -3.53 4.30
N ILE A 198 -7.54 -3.80 3.83
CA ILE A 198 -6.39 -2.90 3.99
C ILE A 198 -5.96 -2.40 2.62
N LEU A 199 -6.06 -1.10 2.43
CA LEU A 199 -5.68 -0.48 1.16
C LEU A 199 -4.17 -0.33 1.07
N VAL A 200 -3.64 -0.53 -0.12
CA VAL A 200 -2.20 -0.43 -0.39
C VAL A 200 -1.93 0.67 -1.41
N PRO A 201 -0.77 1.36 -1.36
CA PRO A 201 -0.41 2.34 -2.38
C PRO A 201 -0.24 1.69 -3.75
N LYS A 202 -0.77 2.31 -4.82
CA LYS A 202 -0.65 1.77 -6.19
C LYS A 202 0.79 1.51 -6.63
N GLY A 203 1.71 2.35 -6.21
CA GLY A 203 3.14 2.18 -6.54
C GLY A 203 3.79 0.97 -5.89
N MET A 204 3.14 0.37 -4.89
CA MET A 204 3.62 -0.77 -4.12
C MET A 204 2.67 -1.97 -4.19
N ASP A 205 1.69 -1.95 -5.05
CA ASP A 205 0.69 -3.02 -5.15
C ASP A 205 1.30 -4.39 -5.49
N LYS A 206 2.37 -4.42 -6.27
CA LYS A 206 3.07 -5.65 -6.62
C LYS A 206 3.86 -6.24 -5.46
N GLU A 207 4.38 -5.39 -4.60
CA GLU A 207 5.13 -5.78 -3.42
C GLU A 207 4.21 -6.21 -2.27
N MET A 208 3.06 -5.56 -2.13
CA MET A 208 2.19 -5.70 -0.97
C MET A 208 1.03 -6.68 -1.21
N CYS A 209 0.42 -6.68 -2.40
CA CYS A 209 -0.59 -7.67 -2.75
C CYS A 209 0.05 -9.04 -2.97
N CYS A 210 -0.66 -10.10 -2.56
CA CYS A 210 -0.16 -11.48 -2.63
C CYS A 210 0.10 -11.93 -4.07
N ALA A 211 1.33 -11.84 -4.52
CA ALA A 211 1.74 -12.27 -5.85
C ALA A 211 1.88 -13.80 -5.96
N PRO A 212 1.75 -14.37 -7.15
CA PRO A 212 1.45 -13.72 -8.42
C PRO A 212 -0.04 -13.43 -8.64
N ASP A 213 -0.89 -13.86 -7.71
CA ASP A 213 -2.33 -13.97 -7.90
C ASP A 213 -3.07 -12.64 -7.71
N ASN A 214 -2.42 -11.59 -7.20
CA ASN A 214 -3.06 -10.32 -6.91
C ASN A 214 -2.29 -9.11 -7.43
N THR A 215 -3.03 -8.04 -7.71
CA THR A 215 -2.55 -6.70 -8.05
C THR A 215 -3.42 -5.65 -7.36
N GLY A 216 -2.99 -4.40 -7.34
CA GLY A 216 -3.78 -3.30 -6.78
C GLY A 216 -4.79 -2.74 -7.78
N HIS A 217 -6.05 -2.67 -7.37
CA HIS A 217 -7.12 -1.96 -8.06
C HIS A 217 -7.41 -0.64 -7.34
N HIS A 218 -7.34 0.48 -8.04
CA HIS A 218 -7.64 1.79 -7.46
C HIS A 218 -9.06 1.84 -6.93
N MET A 219 -9.22 2.16 -5.65
CA MET A 219 -10.54 2.38 -5.08
C MET A 219 -11.23 3.59 -5.74
N ILE A 220 -10.54 4.72 -5.82
CA ILE A 220 -10.97 5.85 -6.65
C ILE A 220 -10.27 5.72 -8.00
N GLU A 221 -11.02 5.44 -9.07
CA GLU A 221 -10.42 5.20 -10.38
C GLU A 221 -9.63 6.42 -10.87
N ASN A 222 -8.48 6.15 -11.45
CA ASN A 222 -7.54 7.19 -11.85
C ASN A 222 -8.16 8.22 -12.83
N HIS A 223 -9.05 7.80 -13.73
CA HIS A 223 -9.70 8.69 -14.67
C HIS A 223 -10.75 9.61 -14.02
N TRP A 224 -11.17 9.34 -12.77
CA TRP A 224 -12.04 10.22 -12.01
C TRP A 224 -11.31 11.41 -11.36
N ILE A 225 -9.99 11.36 -11.31
CA ILE A 225 -9.16 12.38 -10.66
C ILE A 225 -8.18 13.09 -11.59
N GLN A 226 -8.09 12.68 -12.85
CA GLN A 226 -7.11 13.19 -13.79
C GLN A 226 -7.75 13.67 -15.09
N THR A 227 -7.51 14.93 -15.44
CA THR A 227 -7.87 15.48 -16.75
C THR A 227 -6.85 15.08 -17.81
N GLY A 228 -7.32 14.79 -19.01
CA GLY A 228 -6.47 14.67 -20.19
C GLY A 228 -5.76 13.32 -20.39
N GLY A 229 -6.16 12.29 -19.67
CA GLY A 229 -5.73 10.90 -19.94
C GLY A 229 -4.27 10.61 -19.57
N ASN A 230 -4.05 9.46 -19.36
CA ASN A 230 -2.94 8.62 -19.00
C ASN A 230 -1.52 9.08 -19.28
N LEU A 231 -0.67 8.99 -18.28
CA LEU A 231 0.79 8.96 -18.40
C LEU A 231 1.44 10.17 -19.09
N ASN A 232 0.67 11.24 -19.32
CA ASN A 232 1.22 12.49 -19.80
C ASN A 232 1.76 13.29 -18.59
N PRO A 233 3.03 13.69 -18.57
CA PRO A 233 3.58 14.53 -17.50
C PRO A 233 2.87 15.89 -17.35
N ASN A 234 2.04 16.28 -18.31
CA ASN A 234 1.23 17.51 -18.30
C ASN A 234 -0.18 17.32 -17.71
N PHE A 235 -0.39 16.32 -16.89
CA PHE A 235 -1.67 16.10 -16.22
C PHE A 235 -2.12 17.27 -15.37
N THR A 236 -3.33 17.77 -15.68
CA THR A 236 -4.07 18.62 -14.76
C THR A 236 -4.84 17.71 -13.80
N ARG A 237 -4.64 17.85 -12.51
CA ARG A 237 -5.36 17.10 -11.48
C ARG A 237 -6.61 17.83 -11.08
N VAL A 238 -7.60 17.09 -10.63
CA VAL A 238 -8.73 17.68 -9.92
C VAL A 238 -8.21 18.50 -8.74
N ALA A 239 -8.71 19.74 -8.61
CA ALA A 239 -8.27 20.64 -7.56
C ALA A 239 -8.45 20.02 -6.17
N GLY A 240 -7.46 20.17 -5.30
CA GLY A 240 -7.48 19.63 -3.95
C GLY A 240 -7.15 18.13 -3.81
N MET A 241 -6.79 17.44 -4.89
CA MET A 241 -6.28 16.09 -4.81
C MET A 241 -4.79 16.05 -4.46
N PRO A 242 -4.34 15.08 -3.66
CA PRO A 242 -2.94 15.02 -3.23
C PRO A 242 -1.96 14.88 -4.39
N GLY A 243 -0.79 15.45 -4.21
CA GLY A 243 0.35 15.29 -5.10
C GLY A 243 0.77 13.81 -5.16
N GLY A 244 1.19 13.29 -6.34
CA GLY A 244 1.57 11.88 -6.46
C GLY A 244 0.40 10.89 -6.48
N ALA A 245 -0.83 11.37 -6.68
CA ALA A 245 -2.08 10.63 -6.57
C ALA A 245 -2.11 9.27 -7.30
N TYR A 246 -1.36 9.09 -8.38
CA TYR A 246 -1.34 7.79 -9.06
C TYR A 246 -0.59 6.72 -8.26
N HIS A 247 0.65 6.98 -7.85
CA HIS A 247 1.46 5.98 -7.16
C HIS A 247 1.11 5.81 -5.68
N GLY A 248 0.67 6.88 -5.04
CA GLY A 248 0.19 6.83 -3.65
C GLY A 248 -1.27 6.41 -3.50
N ALA A 249 -2.04 6.34 -4.58
CA ALA A 249 -3.48 6.10 -4.53
C ALA A 249 -3.86 4.79 -3.83
N PRO A 250 -4.85 4.81 -2.93
CA PRO A 250 -5.35 3.63 -2.23
C PRO A 250 -5.92 2.59 -3.20
N CYS A 251 -5.39 1.38 -3.12
CA CYS A 251 -5.79 0.23 -3.92
C CYS A 251 -6.19 -0.95 -3.05
N VAL A 252 -7.22 -1.67 -3.46
CA VAL A 252 -7.53 -2.99 -2.91
C VAL A 252 -6.83 -4.07 -3.73
N CYS A 253 -6.36 -5.12 -3.07
CA CYS A 253 -5.73 -6.26 -3.73
C CYS A 253 -6.78 -7.13 -4.44
N VAL A 254 -6.61 -7.32 -5.74
CA VAL A 254 -7.52 -8.07 -6.62
C VAL A 254 -6.76 -9.03 -7.53
N ASN A 255 -7.47 -9.91 -8.24
CA ASN A 255 -6.86 -10.75 -9.26
C ASN A 255 -6.12 -9.91 -10.31
N PRO A 256 -5.01 -10.41 -10.89
CA PRO A 256 -4.18 -9.62 -11.80
C PRO A 256 -4.87 -9.30 -13.12
N GLU A 257 -5.78 -10.14 -13.58
CA GLU A 257 -6.48 -9.96 -14.85
C GLU A 257 -7.72 -9.08 -14.71
N ARG A 258 -7.74 -7.95 -15.41
CA ARG A 258 -8.84 -6.97 -15.37
C ARG A 258 -10.19 -7.49 -15.86
N SER A 259 -10.17 -8.54 -16.67
CA SER A 259 -11.35 -9.09 -17.34
C SER A 259 -11.96 -10.28 -16.61
N THR A 260 -11.43 -10.67 -15.46
CA THR A 260 -11.88 -11.85 -14.72
C THR A 260 -11.94 -11.62 -13.23
N GLY A 261 -12.70 -12.45 -12.53
CA GLY A 261 -12.75 -12.52 -11.08
C GLY A 261 -13.15 -11.20 -10.40
N ASN A 262 -12.59 -10.99 -9.22
CA ASN A 262 -12.88 -9.83 -8.38
C ASN A 262 -12.42 -8.49 -9.01
N HIS A 263 -11.36 -8.47 -9.80
CA HIS A 263 -10.93 -7.26 -10.51
C HIS A 263 -11.98 -6.79 -11.51
N GLN A 264 -12.55 -7.72 -12.30
CA GLN A 264 -13.62 -7.40 -13.23
C GLN A 264 -14.88 -6.93 -12.48
N GLN A 265 -15.19 -7.58 -11.34
CA GLN A 265 -16.36 -7.21 -10.55
C GLN A 265 -16.26 -5.78 -10.02
N MET A 266 -15.13 -5.39 -9.47
CA MET A 266 -14.86 -4.01 -9.05
C MET A 266 -15.15 -3.02 -10.18
N HIS A 267 -14.52 -3.22 -11.35
CA HIS A 267 -14.74 -2.35 -12.50
C HIS A 267 -16.19 -2.31 -12.98
N ASN A 268 -16.88 -3.44 -12.95
CA ASN A 268 -18.28 -3.50 -13.41
C ASN A 268 -19.19 -2.64 -12.51
N VAL A 269 -19.08 -2.79 -11.19
CA VAL A 269 -19.92 -2.04 -10.24
C VAL A 269 -19.58 -0.56 -10.28
N GLN A 270 -18.31 -0.18 -10.24
CA GLN A 270 -17.88 1.22 -10.37
C GLN A 270 -18.41 1.85 -11.65
N GLY A 271 -18.37 1.10 -12.77
CA GLY A 271 -18.88 1.58 -14.05
C GLY A 271 -20.37 1.85 -14.09
N VAL A 272 -21.18 1.01 -13.45
CA VAL A 272 -22.64 1.24 -13.36
C VAL A 272 -22.93 2.50 -12.56
N TYR A 273 -22.20 2.74 -11.46
CA TYR A 273 -22.35 3.97 -10.71
C TYR A 273 -21.94 5.19 -11.54
N GLU A 274 -20.81 5.15 -12.21
CA GLU A 274 -20.35 6.22 -13.07
C GLU A 274 -21.36 6.54 -14.17
N GLU A 275 -21.87 5.50 -14.88
CA GLU A 275 -22.89 5.66 -15.92
C GLU A 275 -24.17 6.30 -15.40
N SER A 276 -24.53 6.05 -14.13
CA SER A 276 -25.72 6.66 -13.54
C SER A 276 -25.64 8.18 -13.36
N TYR A 277 -24.44 8.74 -13.34
CA TYR A 277 -24.18 10.19 -13.28
C TYR A 277 -23.89 10.82 -14.65
N MET A 278 -23.94 10.04 -15.74
CA MET A 278 -23.84 10.58 -17.11
C MET A 278 -25.16 11.21 -17.56
N PRO A 279 -25.17 12.11 -18.57
CA PRO A 279 -26.41 12.65 -19.14
C PRO A 279 -27.41 11.55 -19.51
N GLY A 280 -28.59 11.62 -18.92
CA GLY A 280 -29.63 10.58 -19.04
C GLY A 280 -29.59 9.46 -18.02
N GLY A 281 -28.57 9.42 -17.16
CA GLY A 281 -28.47 8.47 -16.05
C GLY A 281 -29.39 8.86 -14.88
N ALA A 282 -29.74 7.89 -14.05
CA ALA A 282 -30.71 8.06 -12.95
C ALA A 282 -30.27 9.03 -11.83
N ARG A 283 -28.97 9.29 -11.72
CA ARG A 283 -28.38 10.20 -10.71
C ARG A 283 -27.80 11.49 -11.31
N PHE A 284 -27.96 11.67 -12.63
CA PHE A 284 -27.46 12.86 -13.31
C PHE A 284 -28.27 14.10 -12.88
N ASP A 285 -27.57 15.11 -12.40
CA ASP A 285 -28.14 16.40 -12.04
C ASP A 285 -27.49 17.50 -12.88
N ALA A 286 -28.25 18.06 -13.84
CA ALA A 286 -27.74 19.07 -14.76
C ALA A 286 -27.41 20.42 -14.06
N ASP A 287 -27.94 20.66 -12.87
CA ASP A 287 -27.72 21.85 -12.08
C ASP A 287 -26.45 21.77 -11.21
N GLN A 288 -25.84 20.60 -11.15
CA GLN A 288 -24.61 20.37 -10.38
C GLN A 288 -23.37 20.29 -11.27
N PRO A 289 -22.20 20.70 -10.78
CA PRO A 289 -20.94 20.50 -11.47
C PRO A 289 -20.74 19.00 -11.82
N ASN A 290 -20.35 18.74 -13.06
CA ASN A 290 -20.08 17.40 -13.55
C ASN A 290 -21.25 16.41 -13.38
N GLY A 291 -22.50 16.89 -13.42
CA GLY A 291 -23.68 16.05 -13.26
C GLY A 291 -23.90 15.55 -11.84
N GLY A 292 -23.31 16.20 -10.83
CA GLY A 292 -23.33 15.75 -9.44
C GLY A 292 -22.25 14.70 -9.12
N TRP A 293 -21.31 14.44 -10.03
CA TRP A 293 -20.21 13.50 -9.79
C TRP A 293 -19.14 14.14 -8.88
N THR A 294 -19.14 13.76 -7.63
CA THR A 294 -18.27 14.30 -6.58
C THR A 294 -17.42 13.20 -5.96
N TYR A 295 -16.47 13.57 -5.11
CA TYR A 295 -15.69 12.60 -4.32
C TYR A 295 -16.59 11.68 -3.49
N GLY A 296 -17.61 12.22 -2.84
CA GLY A 296 -18.59 11.41 -2.09
C GLY A 296 -19.30 10.37 -2.96
N ALA A 297 -19.70 10.76 -4.19
CA ALA A 297 -20.30 9.84 -5.15
C ALA A 297 -19.31 8.76 -5.62
N ALA A 298 -18.07 9.14 -5.95
CA ALA A 298 -17.01 8.24 -6.37
C ALA A 298 -16.60 7.28 -5.23
N LYS A 299 -16.48 7.80 -3.99
CA LYS A 299 -16.22 7.00 -2.79
C LYS A 299 -17.33 5.97 -2.56
N LYS A 300 -18.59 6.39 -2.61
CA LYS A 300 -19.73 5.49 -2.49
C LYS A 300 -19.74 4.41 -3.58
N ALA A 301 -19.43 4.76 -4.83
CA ALA A 301 -19.30 3.79 -5.92
C ALA A 301 -18.24 2.73 -5.62
N SER A 302 -17.11 3.15 -5.06
CA SER A 302 -15.98 2.27 -4.73
C SER A 302 -16.26 1.36 -3.54
N LEU A 303 -16.88 1.89 -2.48
CA LEU A 303 -17.27 1.10 -1.30
C LEU A 303 -18.32 0.04 -1.67
N ASN A 304 -19.31 0.40 -2.48
CA ASN A 304 -20.30 -0.54 -2.97
C ASN A 304 -19.70 -1.58 -3.92
N ALA A 305 -18.72 -1.20 -4.75
CA ALA A 305 -17.99 -2.15 -5.58
C ALA A 305 -17.18 -3.14 -4.74
N HIS A 306 -16.58 -2.66 -3.66
CA HIS A 306 -15.86 -3.49 -2.71
C HIS A 306 -16.81 -4.47 -2.00
N ASP A 307 -17.92 -3.99 -1.47
CA ASP A 307 -18.91 -4.83 -0.79
C ASP A 307 -19.48 -5.91 -1.72
N ALA A 308 -19.82 -5.55 -2.96
CA ALA A 308 -20.26 -6.49 -3.98
C ALA A 308 -19.23 -7.56 -4.34
N THR A 309 -17.95 -7.22 -4.21
CA THR A 309 -16.85 -8.08 -4.64
C THR A 309 -16.35 -8.99 -3.51
N PHE A 310 -16.26 -8.47 -2.31
CA PHE A 310 -15.68 -9.14 -1.13
C PHE A 310 -16.68 -9.37 0.00
N GLY A 311 -17.83 -8.67 -0.01
CA GLY A 311 -18.91 -8.92 0.94
C GLY A 311 -19.54 -10.30 0.70
N SER A 312 -19.86 -11.04 1.75
CA SER A 312 -20.55 -12.31 1.60
C SER A 312 -22.06 -12.12 1.53
N GLU A 313 -22.68 -12.58 0.45
CA GLU A 313 -24.14 -12.69 0.34
C GLU A 313 -24.72 -13.76 1.27
N GLN A 314 -23.93 -14.64 1.86
CA GLN A 314 -24.36 -15.79 2.62
C GLN A 314 -23.94 -15.82 4.10
N GLY A 315 -23.49 -14.69 4.65
CA GLY A 315 -23.26 -14.55 6.10
C GLY A 315 -21.99 -15.24 6.67
N GLU A 316 -21.20 -15.92 5.87
CA GLU A 316 -19.97 -16.60 6.33
C GLU A 316 -18.68 -15.86 5.95
N GLY A 317 -18.73 -14.86 5.05
CA GLY A 317 -17.58 -14.01 4.75
C GLY A 317 -17.48 -12.87 5.76
N ARG A 318 -16.28 -12.59 6.23
CA ARG A 318 -16.06 -11.46 7.12
C ARG A 318 -16.02 -10.17 6.30
N ARG A 319 -16.97 -9.29 6.57
CA ARG A 319 -16.91 -7.91 6.07
C ARG A 319 -15.79 -7.15 6.78
N CYS A 320 -15.29 -6.12 6.12
CA CYS A 320 -14.42 -5.15 6.76
C CYS A 320 -15.17 -4.43 7.89
N SER A 321 -14.44 -3.96 8.89
CA SER A 321 -15.00 -3.14 9.96
C SER A 321 -15.70 -1.92 9.36
N GLU A 322 -16.82 -1.54 9.96
CA GLU A 322 -17.61 -0.39 9.50
C GLU A 322 -16.73 0.87 9.51
N GLY A 323 -16.76 1.59 8.39
CA GLY A 323 -15.97 2.82 8.22
C GLY A 323 -14.50 2.63 7.91
N CYS A 324 -13.92 1.43 8.03
CA CYS A 324 -12.48 1.23 7.83
C CYS A 324 -11.99 1.66 6.44
N LEU A 325 -12.63 1.18 5.38
CA LEU A 325 -12.24 1.55 4.01
C LEU A 325 -12.50 3.02 3.72
N GLU A 326 -13.59 3.57 4.25
CA GLU A 326 -13.93 4.99 4.12
C GLU A 326 -12.87 5.86 4.79
N ALA A 327 -12.49 5.54 6.02
CA ALA A 327 -11.47 6.26 6.76
C ALA A 327 -10.10 6.24 6.04
N GLN A 328 -9.70 5.11 5.47
CA GLN A 328 -8.48 5.01 4.67
C GLN A 328 -8.54 5.88 3.40
N LEU A 329 -9.70 5.94 2.73
CA LEU A 329 -9.89 6.80 1.56
C LEU A 329 -9.85 8.28 1.94
N ASP A 330 -10.57 8.68 2.99
CA ASP A 330 -10.65 10.07 3.45
C ASP A 330 -9.30 10.56 3.99
N HIS A 331 -8.54 9.67 4.62
CA HIS A 331 -7.18 10.00 5.05
C HIS A 331 -6.27 10.40 3.87
N PHE A 332 -6.38 9.72 2.74
CA PHE A 332 -5.56 10.02 1.56
C PHE A 332 -6.12 11.16 0.71
N TYR A 333 -7.42 11.15 0.42
CA TYR A 333 -8.04 12.10 -0.49
C TYR A 333 -8.61 13.35 0.20
N GLY A 334 -8.72 13.33 1.54
CA GLY A 334 -9.47 14.31 2.33
C GLY A 334 -10.96 14.01 2.34
N ASP A 335 -11.66 14.52 3.33
CA ASP A 335 -13.04 14.19 3.69
C ASP A 335 -14.11 15.10 3.07
N ASP A 336 -13.78 15.91 2.07
CA ASP A 336 -14.77 16.79 1.41
C ASP A 336 -15.60 15.99 0.38
N PRO A 337 -16.83 15.58 0.72
CA PRO A 337 -17.67 14.76 -0.15
C PRO A 337 -18.19 15.53 -1.36
N ASN A 338 -18.19 16.87 -1.31
CA ASN A 338 -18.71 17.74 -2.38
C ASN A 338 -17.64 18.14 -3.40
N ARG A 339 -16.39 17.71 -3.20
CA ARG A 339 -15.31 18.01 -4.15
C ARG A 339 -15.65 17.47 -5.53
N PRO A 340 -15.73 18.33 -6.59
CA PRO A 340 -16.02 17.87 -7.93
C PRO A 340 -14.93 16.94 -8.45
N MET A 341 -15.34 15.83 -9.05
CA MET A 341 -14.46 14.89 -9.74
C MET A 341 -14.47 15.14 -11.26
N GLU A 342 -13.57 14.51 -11.99
CA GLU A 342 -13.61 14.53 -13.46
C GLU A 342 -14.98 14.03 -13.97
N PRO A 343 -15.54 14.65 -15.02
CA PRO A 343 -16.85 14.28 -15.52
C PRO A 343 -16.95 12.77 -15.83
N PRO A 344 -18.08 12.13 -15.50
CA PRO A 344 -18.30 10.73 -15.81
C PRO A 344 -18.12 10.45 -17.31
N GLY A 345 -17.51 9.33 -17.63
CA GLY A 345 -17.20 8.96 -19.03
C GLY A 345 -16.06 9.76 -19.65
N SER A 346 -15.35 10.58 -18.88
CA SER A 346 -14.09 11.20 -19.31
C SER A 346 -13.10 10.11 -19.69
N ALA A 347 -12.74 10.08 -20.97
CA ALA A 347 -11.94 9.01 -21.52
C ALA A 347 -10.47 9.41 -21.65
N ARG A 348 -9.61 8.43 -21.57
CA ARG A 348 -8.21 8.56 -22.01
C ARG A 348 -8.19 8.90 -23.51
N GLY A 349 -7.70 10.10 -23.85
CA GLY A 349 -7.49 10.47 -25.25
C GLY A 349 -8.74 10.42 -26.14
N GLY A 350 -9.93 10.67 -25.59
CA GLY A 350 -11.18 10.72 -26.36
C GLY A 350 -11.82 9.34 -26.67
N GLN A 351 -11.27 8.26 -26.17
CA GLN A 351 -11.90 6.93 -26.27
C GLN A 351 -12.56 6.54 -24.94
N ARG A 352 -13.80 6.10 -24.98
CA ARG A 352 -14.47 5.50 -23.82
C ARG A 352 -13.65 4.31 -23.33
N ILE A 353 -13.26 4.34 -22.06
CA ILE A 353 -12.45 3.27 -21.44
C ILE A 353 -13.25 1.99 -21.27
N ARG A 354 -14.58 2.08 -21.23
CA ARG A 354 -15.46 0.93 -21.03
C ARG A 354 -16.37 0.73 -22.24
N GLN A 355 -16.45 -0.52 -22.66
CA GLN A 355 -17.56 -0.94 -23.51
C GLN A 355 -18.83 -1.00 -22.64
N PRO A 356 -20.00 -0.65 -23.20
CA PRO A 356 -21.25 -0.83 -22.47
C PRO A 356 -21.36 -2.25 -21.95
N LEU A 357 -21.73 -2.39 -20.69
CA LEU A 357 -22.00 -3.70 -20.11
C LEU A 357 -23.10 -4.38 -20.92
N GLY A 358 -22.91 -5.64 -21.28
CA GLY A 358 -23.94 -6.41 -21.98
C GLY A 358 -25.23 -6.44 -21.15
N ALA A 359 -26.40 -6.37 -21.80
CA ALA A 359 -27.70 -6.19 -21.16
C ALA A 359 -27.97 -7.07 -19.92
N GLY A 360 -27.56 -8.34 -19.94
CA GLY A 360 -27.72 -9.23 -18.79
C GLY A 360 -26.86 -8.88 -17.56
N ARG A 361 -25.67 -8.27 -17.77
CA ARG A 361 -24.82 -7.77 -16.68
C ARG A 361 -25.36 -6.46 -16.10
N THR A 362 -25.86 -5.58 -16.93
CA THR A 362 -26.50 -4.33 -16.51
C THR A 362 -27.71 -4.64 -15.64
N GLU A 363 -28.50 -5.66 -15.99
CA GLU A 363 -29.69 -6.08 -15.23
C GLU A 363 -29.31 -6.69 -13.87
N ALA A 364 -28.32 -7.57 -13.80
CA ALA A 364 -27.84 -8.15 -12.54
C ALA A 364 -27.26 -7.09 -11.59
N LEU A 365 -26.47 -6.14 -12.11
CA LEU A 365 -25.90 -5.06 -11.35
C LEU A 365 -26.93 -4.00 -10.95
N SER A 366 -27.93 -3.74 -11.79
CA SER A 366 -29.05 -2.85 -11.46
C SER A 366 -29.93 -3.44 -10.34
N ASN A 367 -30.18 -4.74 -10.38
CA ASN A 367 -30.93 -5.44 -9.34
C ASN A 367 -30.17 -5.42 -8.01
N TRP A 368 -28.87 -5.62 -8.03
CA TRP A 368 -28.01 -5.49 -6.84
C TRP A 368 -27.97 -4.04 -6.33
N ALA A 369 -27.76 -3.06 -7.20
CA ALA A 369 -27.77 -1.64 -6.84
C ALA A 369 -29.11 -1.18 -6.27
N SER A 370 -30.24 -1.71 -6.75
CA SER A 370 -31.58 -1.42 -6.18
C SER A 370 -31.80 -2.05 -4.81
N THR A 371 -31.18 -3.19 -4.54
CA THR A 371 -31.24 -3.87 -3.24
C THR A 371 -30.51 -3.05 -2.17
N ILE A 372 -29.40 -2.39 -2.51
CA ILE A 372 -28.64 -1.54 -1.59
C ILE A 372 -29.33 -0.17 -1.38
N SER A 373 -29.93 0.39 -2.43
CA SER A 373 -30.60 1.70 -2.34
C SER A 373 -31.96 1.67 -1.59
N GLY A 374 -32.50 0.48 -1.32
CA GLY A 374 -33.74 0.30 -0.59
C GLY A 374 -33.60 0.26 0.93
N ASN A 375 -32.40 0.34 1.48
CA ASN A 375 -32.11 0.28 2.91
C ASN A 375 -31.59 1.61 3.49
N HIS A 376 -32.13 2.74 3.06
CA HIS A 376 -31.94 4.03 3.72
C HIS A 376 -33.25 4.77 3.85
#